data_59e84db1f58945ced64a057217a909c6
#
_entry.id   59e84db1f58945ced64a057217a909c6
#
_cell.length_a   1.000
_cell.length_b   1.000
_cell.length_c   1.000
_cell.angle_alpha   90.00
_cell.angle_beta   90.00
_cell.angle_gamma   90.00
#
_symmetry.space_group_name_H-M   'P 1'
#
loop_
_entity.id
_entity.type
_entity.pdbx_description
1 polymer ?
#
loop_
_entity_poly.entity_id
_entity_poly.type
_entity_poly.pdbx_seq_one_letter_code
_entity_poly.pdbx_strand_id
1 'polypeptide(L)'
;MSNKGNIRPILTVPDPRLKQVSEPVDAVTDEIRALMDDMLVTMYDAPGIGLAAIQIGVPKRVIVMDLAQEGEDPQPKYFVNPEILDPAETMVPYQEGCLSVPDIFDDVDRPETCRVTYLNYNGERVTEDCEGLYAVCIQHEMDHLEGIVFLDHLSRLKRERAVKKVVKAQKLKASA
;
A
#
# COMPACT_ATOMS: atom_id res chain seq x y z
N MET A 1 -12.54 -3.82 -20.16
CA MET A 1 -11.16 -3.33 -20.31
C MET A 1 -10.18 -4.46 -20.10
N SER A 2 -9.29 -4.66 -21.05
CA SER A 2 -8.20 -5.61 -20.84
C SER A 2 -7.24 -5.04 -19.80
N ASN A 3 -7.00 -5.75 -18.71
CA ASN A 3 -5.97 -5.38 -17.75
C ASN A 3 -4.62 -5.47 -18.45
N LYS A 4 -3.94 -4.33 -18.55
CA LYS A 4 -2.65 -4.19 -19.24
C LYS A 4 -1.51 -4.46 -18.29
N GLY A 5 -1.46 -5.40 -17.51
CA GLY A 5 -0.36 -5.62 -16.58
C GLY A 5 -0.10 -7.08 -16.32
N ASN A 6 1.03 -7.36 -15.72
CA ASN A 6 1.45 -8.68 -15.30
C ASN A 6 1.39 -8.80 -13.78
N ILE A 7 0.85 -9.89 -13.28
CA ILE A 7 0.83 -10.17 -11.84
C ILE A 7 2.27 -10.45 -11.39
N ARG A 8 2.67 -9.80 -10.30
CA ARG A 8 4.00 -9.97 -9.70
C ARG A 8 3.89 -10.54 -8.28
N PRO A 9 4.90 -11.28 -7.81
CA PRO A 9 4.92 -11.76 -6.42
C PRO A 9 4.92 -10.59 -5.43
N ILE A 10 4.11 -10.70 -4.38
CA ILE A 10 4.08 -9.73 -3.28
C ILE A 10 5.03 -10.19 -2.19
N LEU A 11 5.94 -9.30 -1.78
CA LEU A 11 6.85 -9.56 -0.68
C LEU A 11 6.08 -9.61 0.64
N THR A 12 6.48 -10.50 1.53
CA THR A 12 5.89 -10.62 2.86
C THR A 12 6.94 -10.42 3.94
N VAL A 13 6.51 -9.92 5.12
CA VAL A 13 7.42 -9.79 6.26
C VAL A 13 8.03 -11.15 6.62
N PRO A 14 9.28 -11.24 7.01
CA PRO A 14 10.22 -10.17 7.33
C PRO A 14 11.19 -9.81 6.19
N ASP A 15 10.78 -9.89 4.92
CA ASP A 15 11.67 -9.57 3.80
C ASP A 15 12.28 -8.17 4.00
N PRO A 16 13.62 -8.04 4.02
CA PRO A 16 14.28 -6.77 4.31
C PRO A 16 14.03 -5.67 3.28
N ARG A 17 13.60 -6.03 2.06
CA ARG A 17 13.26 -5.05 1.02
C ARG A 17 12.08 -4.17 1.42
N LEU A 18 11.17 -4.69 2.27
CA LEU A 18 10.04 -3.90 2.78
C LEU A 18 10.46 -2.74 3.69
N LYS A 19 11.69 -2.75 4.18
CA LYS A 19 12.25 -1.69 5.03
C LYS A 19 13.03 -0.63 4.26
N GLN A 20 13.12 -0.75 2.95
CA GLN A 20 13.80 0.24 2.13
C GLN A 20 12.96 1.50 2.00
N VAL A 21 13.62 2.65 2.03
CA VAL A 21 12.98 3.93 1.72
C VAL A 21 12.92 4.06 0.20
N SER A 22 11.72 4.31 -0.31
CA SER A 22 11.49 4.45 -1.75
C SER A 22 11.92 5.82 -2.25
N GLU A 23 12.44 5.87 -3.46
CA GLU A 23 12.94 7.09 -4.09
C GLU A 23 11.88 7.75 -4.97
N PRO A 24 11.88 9.11 -5.07
CA PRO A 24 11.01 9.81 -6.01
C PRO A 24 11.30 9.39 -7.46
N VAL A 25 10.26 9.48 -8.30
CA VAL A 25 10.37 9.28 -9.75
C VAL A 25 10.52 10.64 -10.43
N ASP A 26 11.36 10.72 -11.45
CA ASP A 26 11.62 11.99 -12.13
C ASP A 26 10.42 12.48 -12.94
N ALA A 27 9.69 11.56 -13.56
CA ALA A 27 8.51 11.87 -14.37
C ALA A 27 7.62 10.63 -14.53
N VAL A 28 6.34 10.85 -14.86
CA VAL A 28 5.42 9.76 -15.19
C VAL A 28 5.64 9.37 -16.66
N THR A 29 6.47 8.38 -16.86
CA THR A 29 6.81 7.83 -18.18
C THR A 29 5.96 6.61 -18.51
N ASP A 30 6.07 6.09 -19.73
CA ASP A 30 5.41 4.82 -20.09
C ASP A 30 5.90 3.66 -19.24
N GLU A 31 7.17 3.68 -18.81
CA GLU A 31 7.73 2.68 -17.90
C GLU A 31 7.04 2.73 -16.52
N ILE A 32 6.81 3.93 -16.00
CA ILE A 32 6.07 4.12 -14.73
C ILE A 32 4.61 3.70 -14.87
N ARG A 33 3.98 4.01 -16.00
CA ARG A 33 2.60 3.55 -16.28
C ARG A 33 2.53 2.03 -16.35
N ALA A 34 3.51 1.37 -17.00
CA ALA A 34 3.59 -0.08 -17.04
C ALA A 34 3.76 -0.69 -15.64
N LEU A 35 4.56 -0.06 -14.78
CA LEU A 35 4.71 -0.45 -13.38
C LEU A 35 3.36 -0.34 -12.64
N MET A 36 2.65 0.77 -12.80
CA MET A 36 1.33 0.96 -12.17
C MET A 36 0.31 -0.06 -12.67
N ASP A 37 0.34 -0.41 -13.95
CA ASP A 37 -0.54 -1.43 -14.52
C ASP A 37 -0.26 -2.81 -13.89
N ASP A 38 1.00 -3.19 -13.73
CA ASP A 38 1.40 -4.42 -13.04
C ASP A 38 0.96 -4.41 -11.56
N MET A 39 1.15 -3.27 -10.89
CA MET A 39 0.74 -3.12 -9.49
C MET A 39 -0.78 -3.28 -9.33
N LEU A 40 -1.55 -2.69 -10.21
CA LEU A 40 -3.01 -2.74 -10.13
C LEU A 40 -3.55 -4.16 -10.31
N VAL A 41 -3.10 -4.89 -11.34
CA VAL A 41 -3.55 -6.28 -11.53
C VAL A 41 -3.07 -7.19 -10.41
N THR A 42 -1.88 -6.94 -9.88
CA THR A 42 -1.34 -7.67 -8.72
C THR A 42 -2.22 -7.45 -7.48
N MET A 43 -2.59 -6.19 -7.24
CA MET A 43 -3.47 -5.81 -6.13
C MET A 43 -4.83 -6.50 -6.24
N TYR A 44 -5.46 -6.47 -7.41
CA TYR A 44 -6.76 -7.10 -7.62
C TYR A 44 -6.72 -8.62 -7.46
N ASP A 45 -5.64 -9.25 -7.94
CA ASP A 45 -5.47 -10.70 -7.82
C ASP A 45 -5.30 -11.15 -6.37
N ALA A 46 -4.70 -10.36 -5.53
CA ALA A 46 -4.33 -10.72 -4.14
C ALA A 46 -5.51 -11.12 -3.21
N PRO A 47 -6.75 -10.54 -3.19
CA PRO A 47 -7.23 -9.21 -3.53
C PRO A 47 -6.97 -8.18 -2.42
N GLY A 48 -6.69 -6.97 -2.81
CA GLY A 48 -6.42 -5.85 -1.90
C GLY A 48 -7.00 -4.56 -2.41
N ILE A 49 -6.92 -3.51 -1.58
CA ILE A 49 -7.45 -2.18 -1.89
C ILE A 49 -6.36 -1.13 -2.09
N GLY A 50 -5.12 -1.46 -1.74
CA GLY A 50 -3.96 -0.60 -1.94
C GLY A 50 -2.69 -1.42 -2.06
N LEU A 51 -1.71 -0.88 -2.79
CA LEU A 51 -0.40 -1.51 -2.97
C LEU A 51 0.65 -0.44 -3.26
N ALA A 52 1.77 -0.51 -2.57
CA ALA A 52 2.96 0.31 -2.84
C ALA A 52 3.98 -0.48 -3.66
N ALA A 53 4.73 0.19 -4.50
CA ALA A 53 5.70 -0.45 -5.40
C ALA A 53 6.73 -1.31 -4.66
N ILE A 54 7.15 -0.90 -3.46
CA ILE A 54 8.11 -1.68 -2.67
C ILE A 54 7.59 -3.08 -2.33
N GLN A 55 6.28 -3.26 -2.24
CA GLN A 55 5.68 -4.57 -1.95
C GLN A 55 5.87 -5.58 -3.08
N ILE A 56 6.22 -5.13 -4.26
CA ILE A 56 6.65 -5.98 -5.38
C ILE A 56 8.14 -5.81 -5.69
N GLY A 57 8.90 -5.26 -4.75
CA GLY A 57 10.35 -5.15 -4.83
C GLY A 57 10.89 -3.96 -5.62
N VAL A 58 10.07 -2.96 -5.89
CA VAL A 58 10.46 -1.75 -6.64
C VAL A 58 10.50 -0.56 -5.69
N PRO A 59 11.70 -0.04 -5.34
CA PRO A 59 11.84 1.03 -4.35
C PRO A 59 11.57 2.42 -4.95
N LYS A 60 10.38 2.61 -5.50
CA LYS A 60 9.92 3.88 -6.09
C LYS A 60 8.66 4.37 -5.39
N ARG A 61 8.50 5.68 -5.29
CA ARG A 61 7.35 6.30 -4.62
C ARG A 61 6.12 6.28 -5.52
N VAL A 62 5.55 5.08 -5.66
CA VAL A 62 4.37 4.81 -6.49
C VAL A 62 3.39 3.96 -5.69
N ILE A 63 2.13 4.35 -5.70
CA ILE A 63 1.02 3.64 -5.01
C ILE A 63 -0.13 3.48 -5.99
N VAL A 64 -0.83 2.35 -5.91
CA VAL A 64 -2.13 2.14 -6.56
C VAL A 64 -3.18 1.82 -5.50
N MET A 65 -4.43 2.19 -5.77
CA MET A 65 -5.52 2.02 -4.81
C MET A 65 -6.84 1.91 -5.55
N ASP A 66 -7.75 1.12 -5.00
CA ASP A 66 -9.15 1.07 -5.45
C ASP A 66 -10.03 0.82 -4.24
N LEU A 67 -10.83 1.82 -3.88
CA LEU A 67 -11.72 1.79 -2.72
C LEU A 67 -13.17 1.46 -3.09
N ALA A 68 -13.45 1.11 -4.34
CA ALA A 68 -14.78 0.69 -4.77
C ALA A 68 -15.24 -0.51 -3.94
N GLN A 69 -16.49 -0.45 -3.50
CA GLN A 69 -17.08 -1.52 -2.71
C GLN A 69 -17.58 -2.65 -3.62
N GLU A 70 -17.85 -3.80 -3.02
CA GLU A 70 -18.40 -4.93 -3.74
C GLU A 70 -19.70 -4.54 -4.47
N GLY A 71 -19.77 -4.85 -5.77
CA GLY A 71 -20.90 -4.48 -6.62
C GLY A 71 -20.78 -3.11 -7.29
N GLU A 72 -19.79 -2.32 -6.93
CA GLU A 72 -19.50 -1.05 -7.60
C GLU A 72 -18.50 -1.25 -8.75
N ASP A 73 -18.54 -0.34 -9.73
CA ASP A 73 -17.54 -0.33 -10.80
C ASP A 73 -16.15 0.00 -10.23
N PRO A 74 -15.08 -0.58 -10.78
CA PRO A 74 -13.72 -0.25 -10.36
C PRO A 74 -13.43 1.26 -10.45
N GLN A 75 -12.73 1.78 -9.43
CA GLN A 75 -12.34 3.18 -9.33
C GLN A 75 -10.84 3.27 -9.02
N PRO A 76 -9.96 2.78 -9.91
CA PRO A 76 -8.53 2.77 -9.63
C PRO A 76 -7.96 4.17 -9.51
N LYS A 77 -7.10 4.36 -8.52
CA LYS A 77 -6.34 5.59 -8.30
C LYS A 77 -4.85 5.27 -8.35
N TYR A 78 -4.08 6.19 -8.90
CA TYR A 78 -2.65 6.05 -9.09
C TYR A 78 -1.95 7.26 -8.49
N PHE A 79 -0.94 7.01 -7.67
CA PHE A 79 -0.22 8.05 -6.94
C PHE A 79 1.26 7.95 -7.23
N VAL A 80 1.81 8.95 -7.90
CA VAL A 80 3.25 9.06 -8.16
C VAL A 80 3.78 10.24 -7.35
N ASN A 81 4.86 10.00 -6.60
CA ASN A 81 5.46 10.97 -5.68
C ASN A 81 4.43 11.60 -4.75
N PRO A 82 3.59 10.80 -4.06
CA PRO A 82 2.58 11.37 -3.17
C PRO A 82 3.21 11.99 -1.93
N GLU A 83 2.53 13.00 -1.41
CA GLU A 83 2.91 13.70 -0.19
C GLU A 83 1.67 13.98 0.66
N ILE A 84 1.75 13.69 1.94
CA ILE A 84 0.67 13.97 2.91
C ILE A 84 0.83 15.39 3.43
N LEU A 85 -0.28 16.13 3.40
CA LEU A 85 -0.37 17.50 3.89
C LEU A 85 -1.47 17.58 4.97
N ASP A 86 -1.28 18.48 5.92
CA ASP A 86 -2.30 18.85 6.91
C ASP A 86 -2.96 17.64 7.62
N PRO A 87 -2.19 16.69 8.17
CA PRO A 87 -2.80 15.60 8.93
C PRO A 87 -3.53 16.15 10.15
N ALA A 88 -4.73 15.63 10.44
CA ALA A 88 -5.51 16.04 11.60
C ALA A 88 -4.78 15.71 12.90
N GLU A 89 -4.99 16.52 13.92
CA GLU A 89 -4.50 16.24 15.27
C GLU A 89 -5.27 15.10 15.93
N THR A 90 -6.56 14.98 15.59
CA THR A 90 -7.42 13.89 16.07
C THR A 90 -6.99 12.57 15.48
N MET A 91 -6.66 11.62 16.36
CA MET A 91 -6.30 10.24 15.97
C MET A 91 -7.49 9.34 16.16
N VAL A 92 -7.69 8.42 15.20
CA VAL A 92 -8.77 7.43 15.26
C VAL A 92 -8.19 6.03 15.02
N PRO A 93 -8.70 5.01 15.76
CA PRO A 93 -8.28 3.63 15.53
C PRO A 93 -8.99 3.05 14.31
N TYR A 94 -8.28 2.21 13.56
CA TYR A 94 -8.85 1.47 12.46
C TYR A 94 -8.17 0.10 12.39
N GLN A 95 -8.95 -0.95 12.17
CA GLN A 95 -8.40 -2.30 12.00
C GLN A 95 -7.77 -2.41 10.61
N GLU A 96 -6.44 -2.50 10.58
CA GLU A 96 -5.68 -2.59 9.35
C GLU A 96 -5.20 -4.00 9.06
N GLY A 97 -5.07 -4.31 7.79
CA GLY A 97 -4.40 -5.48 7.27
C GLY A 97 -3.51 -5.06 6.10
N CYS A 98 -2.66 -5.95 5.62
CA CYS A 98 -1.71 -5.65 4.57
C CYS A 98 -1.40 -6.91 3.76
N LEU A 99 -1.29 -6.77 2.44
CA LEU A 99 -0.94 -7.89 1.56
C LEU A 99 0.45 -8.46 1.87
N SER A 100 1.34 -7.65 2.45
CA SER A 100 2.67 -8.08 2.91
C SER A 100 2.67 -8.71 4.30
N VAL A 101 1.52 -8.69 4.99
CA VAL A 101 1.30 -9.31 6.31
C VAL A 101 0.01 -10.14 6.24
N PRO A 102 0.02 -11.25 5.47
CA PRO A 102 -1.20 -12.02 5.19
C PRO A 102 -1.89 -12.53 6.46
N ASP A 103 -3.23 -12.43 6.49
CA ASP A 103 -4.10 -12.98 7.53
C ASP A 103 -3.90 -12.40 8.93
N ILE A 104 -3.20 -11.29 9.05
CA ILE A 104 -2.98 -10.56 10.31
C ILE A 104 -3.71 -9.23 10.23
N PHE A 105 -4.47 -8.90 11.27
CA PHE A 105 -5.20 -7.64 11.39
C PHE A 105 -5.01 -7.11 12.82
N ASP A 106 -4.86 -5.80 12.96
CA ASP A 106 -4.82 -5.16 14.26
C ASP A 106 -5.14 -3.67 14.11
N ASP A 107 -5.48 -3.04 15.23
CA ASP A 107 -5.84 -1.63 15.26
C ASP A 107 -4.60 -0.76 15.21
N VAL A 108 -4.66 0.26 14.36
CA VAL A 108 -3.62 1.29 14.24
C VAL A 108 -4.31 2.65 14.39
N ASP A 109 -3.74 3.52 15.23
CA ASP A 109 -4.21 4.89 15.37
C ASP A 109 -3.57 5.75 14.28
N ARG A 110 -4.42 6.48 13.55
CA ARG A 110 -3.95 7.39 12.50
C ARG A 110 -4.71 8.71 12.57
N PRO A 111 -4.12 9.80 12.04
CA PRO A 111 -4.87 11.03 11.82
C PRO A 111 -6.18 10.75 11.09
N GLU A 112 -7.28 11.27 11.63
CA GLU A 112 -8.63 11.04 11.12
C GLU A 112 -8.81 11.52 9.68
N THR A 113 -8.19 12.65 9.34
CA THR A 113 -8.20 13.24 8.00
C THR A 113 -6.81 13.71 7.62
N CYS A 114 -6.59 13.85 6.34
CA CYS A 114 -5.38 14.46 5.78
C CYS A 114 -5.67 14.95 4.38
N ARG A 115 -4.69 15.60 3.79
CA ARG A 115 -4.72 15.98 2.39
C ARG A 115 -3.57 15.28 1.69
N VAL A 116 -3.75 14.83 0.46
CA VAL A 116 -2.69 14.23 -0.35
C VAL A 116 -2.51 15.00 -1.64
N THR A 117 -1.26 15.26 -2.00
CA THR A 117 -0.90 15.80 -3.32
C THR A 117 -0.01 14.78 -4.03
N TYR A 118 -0.24 14.59 -5.32
CA TYR A 118 0.45 13.56 -6.10
C TYR A 118 0.34 13.82 -7.59
N LEU A 119 1.12 13.10 -8.38
CA LEU A 119 0.95 13.01 -9.83
C LEU A 119 0.10 11.78 -10.14
N ASN A 120 -0.91 11.94 -10.98
CA ASN A 120 -1.79 10.84 -11.38
C ASN A 120 -1.16 10.00 -12.51
N TYR A 121 -1.92 9.04 -13.05
CA TYR A 121 -1.47 8.17 -14.13
C TYR A 121 -0.97 8.93 -15.37
N ASN A 122 -1.55 10.09 -15.64
CA ASN A 122 -1.20 10.94 -16.78
C ASN A 122 -0.12 11.98 -16.47
N GLY A 123 0.40 12.00 -15.24
CA GLY A 123 1.40 12.98 -14.83
C GLY A 123 0.85 14.34 -14.41
N GLU A 124 -0.47 14.43 -14.23
CA GLU A 124 -1.12 15.67 -13.78
C GLU A 124 -1.11 15.75 -12.26
N ARG A 125 -0.88 16.96 -11.72
CA ARG A 125 -0.89 17.18 -10.27
C ARG A 125 -2.32 17.24 -9.76
N VAL A 126 -2.57 16.41 -8.73
CA VAL A 126 -3.87 16.35 -8.06
C VAL A 126 -3.64 16.57 -6.56
N THR A 127 -4.55 17.32 -5.93
CA THR A 127 -4.57 17.51 -4.48
C THR A 127 -5.98 17.21 -4.00
N GLU A 128 -6.12 16.31 -3.03
CA GLU A 128 -7.42 15.85 -2.55
C GLU A 128 -7.46 15.81 -1.03
N ASP A 129 -8.63 16.09 -0.48
CA ASP A 129 -8.91 15.85 0.94
C ASP A 129 -9.25 14.38 1.14
N CYS A 130 -8.69 13.78 2.19
CA CYS A 130 -8.87 12.36 2.53
C CYS A 130 -9.57 12.23 3.88
N GLU A 131 -10.62 11.44 3.91
CA GLU A 131 -11.36 11.10 5.13
C GLU A 131 -11.77 9.62 5.09
N GLY A 132 -12.17 9.08 6.22
CA GLY A 132 -12.63 7.69 6.32
C GLY A 132 -11.59 6.69 5.81
N LEU A 133 -12.05 5.72 5.03
CA LEU A 133 -11.19 4.66 4.51
C LEU A 133 -10.06 5.21 3.62
N TYR A 134 -10.33 6.28 2.86
CA TYR A 134 -9.29 6.90 2.03
C TYR A 134 -8.13 7.43 2.88
N ALA A 135 -8.43 8.13 3.99
CA ALA A 135 -7.39 8.64 4.88
C ALA A 135 -6.55 7.49 5.47
N VAL A 136 -7.20 6.41 5.90
CA VAL A 136 -6.49 5.23 6.44
C VAL A 136 -5.60 4.59 5.39
N CYS A 137 -6.14 4.31 4.21
CA CYS A 137 -5.42 3.60 3.15
C CYS A 137 -4.24 4.40 2.62
N ILE A 138 -4.41 5.70 2.35
CA ILE A 138 -3.31 6.49 1.81
C ILE A 138 -2.16 6.62 2.83
N GLN A 139 -2.48 6.79 4.11
CA GLN A 139 -1.46 6.87 5.14
C GLN A 139 -0.74 5.53 5.35
N HIS A 140 -1.47 4.41 5.27
CA HIS A 140 -0.88 3.07 5.31
C HIS A 140 0.11 2.86 4.16
N GLU A 141 -0.30 3.21 2.93
CA GLU A 141 0.56 3.05 1.74
C GLU A 141 1.76 4.02 1.77
N MET A 142 1.57 5.23 2.28
CA MET A 142 2.67 6.20 2.47
C MET A 142 3.74 5.65 3.41
N ASP A 143 3.34 4.92 4.47
CA ASP A 143 4.29 4.27 5.37
C ASP A 143 5.22 3.31 4.61
N HIS A 144 4.69 2.53 3.67
CA HIS A 144 5.50 1.63 2.86
C HIS A 144 6.61 2.37 2.09
N LEU A 145 6.36 3.60 1.67
CA LEU A 145 7.37 4.42 0.98
C LEU A 145 8.54 4.80 1.90
N GLU A 146 8.30 4.78 3.21
CA GLU A 146 9.31 5.06 4.23
C GLU A 146 9.87 3.78 4.89
N GLY A 147 9.55 2.61 4.33
CA GLY A 147 10.00 1.33 4.87
C GLY A 147 9.28 0.87 6.13
N ILE A 148 8.06 1.34 6.33
CA ILE A 148 7.23 1.07 7.51
C ILE A 148 6.05 0.19 7.12
N VAL A 149 5.78 -0.86 7.89
CA VAL A 149 4.56 -1.68 7.79
C VAL A 149 3.67 -1.40 9.01
N PHE A 150 2.37 -1.71 8.92
CA PHE A 150 1.46 -1.39 10.04
C PHE A 150 1.87 -2.09 11.36
N LEU A 151 2.55 -3.23 11.30
CA LEU A 151 3.07 -3.91 12.48
C LEU A 151 4.02 -3.03 13.30
N ASP A 152 4.70 -2.08 12.66
CA ASP A 152 5.64 -1.19 13.32
C ASP A 152 4.94 -0.20 14.26
N HIS A 153 3.63 -0.01 14.11
CA HIS A 153 2.80 0.79 15.01
C HIS A 153 2.32 -0.01 16.23
N LEU A 154 2.51 -1.32 16.24
CA LEU A 154 2.09 -2.20 17.32
C LEU A 154 3.18 -2.37 18.37
N SER A 155 2.82 -2.96 19.52
CA SER A 155 3.81 -3.32 20.52
C SER A 155 4.81 -4.33 19.94
N ARG A 156 6.02 -4.35 20.49
CA ARG A 156 7.06 -5.29 20.08
C ARG A 156 6.55 -6.74 20.14
N LEU A 157 5.84 -7.10 21.20
CA LEU A 157 5.32 -8.45 21.38
C LEU A 157 4.31 -8.82 20.28
N LYS A 158 3.37 -7.94 19.97
CA LYS A 158 2.38 -8.17 18.90
C LYS A 158 3.06 -8.29 17.55
N ARG A 159 4.02 -7.42 17.26
CA ARG A 159 4.78 -7.44 16.01
C ARG A 159 5.55 -8.75 15.85
N GLU A 160 6.29 -9.17 16.86
CA GLU A 160 7.06 -10.42 16.81
C GLU A 160 6.16 -11.63 16.62
N ARG A 161 5.03 -11.69 17.29
CA ARG A 161 4.03 -12.76 17.13
C ARG A 161 3.46 -12.81 15.72
N ALA A 162 3.14 -11.65 15.16
CA ALA A 162 2.61 -11.54 13.81
C ALA A 162 3.62 -12.04 12.76
N VAL A 163 4.88 -11.61 12.86
CA VAL A 163 5.95 -12.05 11.97
C VAL A 163 6.13 -13.55 12.02
N LYS A 164 6.14 -14.13 13.23
CA LYS A 164 6.25 -15.61 13.39
C LYS A 164 5.11 -16.35 12.71
N LYS A 165 3.87 -15.84 12.82
CA LYS A 165 2.71 -16.45 12.16
C LYS A 165 2.84 -16.40 10.64
N VAL A 166 3.26 -15.26 10.09
CA VAL A 166 3.46 -15.10 8.63
C VAL A 166 4.53 -16.05 8.13
N VAL A 167 5.68 -16.11 8.80
CA VAL A 167 6.80 -17.01 8.43
C VAL A 167 6.33 -18.46 8.45
N LYS A 168 5.62 -18.87 9.49
CA LYS A 168 5.09 -20.24 9.61
C LYS A 168 4.12 -20.58 8.47
N ALA A 169 3.19 -19.66 8.17
CA ALA A 169 2.21 -19.87 7.10
C ALA A 169 2.88 -19.96 5.73
N GLN A 170 3.91 -19.16 5.46
CA GLN A 170 4.66 -19.19 4.20
C GLN A 170 5.45 -20.52 4.06
N LYS A 171 6.03 -21.02 5.14
CA LYS A 171 6.71 -22.33 5.13
C LYS A 171 5.75 -23.46 4.82
N LEU A 172 4.55 -23.44 5.37
CA LEU A 172 3.51 -24.44 5.10
C LEU A 172 3.07 -24.41 3.63
N LYS A 173 2.92 -23.23 3.04
CA LYS A 173 2.61 -23.09 1.61
C LYS A 173 3.73 -23.63 0.72
N ALA A 174 4.98 -23.36 1.06
CA ALA A 174 6.14 -23.79 0.29
C ALA A 174 6.34 -25.30 0.31
N SER A 175 5.87 -25.98 1.37
CA SER A 175 5.97 -27.43 1.50
C SER A 175 4.74 -28.21 1.02
N ALA A 176 3.70 -27.50 0.55
CA ALA A 176 2.47 -28.12 0.03
C ALA A 176 2.61 -28.49 -1.46
#